data_f4b99a9e3427d3ff4afbdd524a88eb86
#
_entry.id   f4b99a9e3427d3ff4afbdd524a88eb86
#
_cell.length_a   1.000
_cell.length_b   1.000
_cell.length_c   1.000
_cell.angle_alpha   90.00
_cell.angle_beta   90.00
_cell.angle_gamma   90.00
#
_symmetry.space_group_name_H-M   'P 1'
#
loop_
_entity.id
_entity.type
_entity.pdbx_description
1 polymer ?
#
loop_
_entity_poly.entity_id
_entity_poly.type
_entity_poly.pdbx_seq_one_letter_code
_entity_poly.pdbx_strand_id
1 'polypeptide(L)'
;MELEKREENDLFLSLDNLLEILGNPTRRIILSKLAKVPLGASELAASFGKKISRQAIHSQLKMLSDSGIIESFGEDPRNIKYRVKSNLSLRIDVTPDYYNINYNVSKVDDIRESLELKETGFHTDYQKLKNPNKKLRFLGERIKEIEHNIRDLEQERLSLLRNKERFIVELKNLMRDQYEKDIKTQEQPNLEKEIFYTLFYNPIKYFKRINIDSLLDDMFFSEMGPMRRETNRVSIKYLLKDLSKLMDFLYEDENDWFFDI
;
A
#
# COMPACT_ATOMS: atom_id res chain seq x y z
N MET A 1 -17.06 -6.69 -26.91
CA MET A 1 -16.06 -7.76 -27.06
C MET A 1 -14.64 -7.18 -27.05
N GLU A 2 -14.36 -6.25 -26.09
CA GLU A 2 -13.05 -5.55 -25.94
C GLU A 2 -12.66 -5.30 -24.46
N LEU A 3 -13.35 -5.90 -23.50
CA LEU A 3 -13.06 -5.70 -22.06
C LEU A 3 -12.36 -6.88 -21.37
N GLU A 4 -12.08 -7.98 -22.08
CA GLU A 4 -11.51 -9.20 -21.48
C GLU A 4 -9.99 -9.40 -21.69
N LYS A 5 -9.25 -8.41 -22.19
CA LYS A 5 -7.80 -8.55 -22.47
C LYS A 5 -6.86 -7.77 -21.52
N ARG A 6 -7.35 -7.23 -20.39
CA ARG A 6 -6.51 -6.47 -19.46
C ARG A 6 -6.05 -7.22 -18.21
N GLU A 7 -6.42 -8.48 -18.00
CA GLU A 7 -6.16 -9.19 -16.73
C GLU A 7 -4.93 -10.12 -16.70
N GLU A 8 -4.13 -10.25 -17.74
CA GLU A 8 -3.12 -11.32 -17.78
C GLU A 8 -1.69 -10.92 -17.41
N ASN A 9 -1.40 -9.70 -16.91
CA ASN A 9 -0.01 -9.33 -16.61
C ASN A 9 0.21 -8.42 -15.41
N ASP A 10 -0.73 -8.31 -14.48
CA ASP A 10 -0.48 -7.61 -13.23
C ASP A 10 0.38 -8.47 -12.31
N LEU A 11 1.54 -7.95 -11.96
CA LEU A 11 2.42 -8.53 -10.96
C LEU A 11 1.72 -8.40 -9.60
N PHE A 12 0.91 -9.40 -9.24
CA PHE A 12 0.22 -9.42 -7.95
C PHE A 12 1.22 -9.79 -6.85
N LEU A 13 1.95 -8.80 -6.37
CA LEU A 13 2.77 -8.95 -5.17
C LEU A 13 1.87 -8.73 -3.96
N SER A 14 1.61 -9.79 -3.20
CA SER A 14 0.84 -9.69 -1.96
C SER A 14 1.53 -8.77 -0.94
N LEU A 15 0.75 -8.22 -0.02
CA LEU A 15 1.27 -7.39 1.07
C LEU A 15 2.37 -8.13 1.87
N ASP A 16 2.15 -9.41 2.20
CA ASP A 16 3.09 -10.20 2.99
C ASP A 16 4.40 -10.43 2.26
N ASN A 17 4.34 -10.76 0.96
CA ASN A 17 5.54 -10.85 0.12
C ASN A 17 6.29 -9.52 0.05
N LEU A 18 5.57 -8.40 -0.07
CA LEU A 18 6.18 -7.07 -0.08
C LEU A 18 6.86 -6.75 1.25
N LEU A 19 6.19 -7.06 2.36
CA LEU A 19 6.75 -6.89 3.72
C LEU A 19 7.97 -7.79 3.95
N GLU A 20 7.91 -9.05 3.53
CA GLU A 20 9.05 -9.96 3.60
C GLU A 20 10.25 -9.41 2.83
N ILE A 21 10.02 -8.97 1.59
CA ILE A 21 11.07 -8.43 0.72
C ILE A 21 11.67 -7.16 1.32
N LEU A 22 10.84 -6.20 1.69
CA LEU A 22 11.28 -4.91 2.23
C LEU A 22 11.74 -5.01 3.69
N GLY A 23 11.37 -6.05 4.44
CA GLY A 23 11.83 -6.31 5.79
C GLY A 23 13.34 -6.52 5.90
N ASN A 24 13.99 -7.03 4.85
CA ASN A 24 15.42 -7.29 4.85
C ASN A 24 16.24 -6.01 4.54
N PRO A 25 17.15 -5.57 5.42
CA PRO A 25 17.95 -4.35 5.21
C PRO A 25 18.87 -4.44 3.99
N THR A 26 19.43 -5.60 3.69
CA THR A 26 20.30 -5.78 2.52
C THR A 26 19.53 -5.56 1.22
N ARG A 27 18.31 -6.11 1.11
CA ARG A 27 17.43 -5.89 -0.05
C ARG A 27 17.07 -4.41 -0.21
N ARG A 28 16.72 -3.70 0.86
CA ARG A 28 16.47 -2.26 0.79
C ARG A 28 17.68 -1.46 0.29
N ILE A 29 18.89 -1.81 0.74
CA ILE A 29 20.12 -1.15 0.27
C ILE A 29 20.36 -1.46 -1.22
N ILE A 30 20.18 -2.71 -1.66
CA ILE A 30 20.28 -3.08 -3.08
C ILE A 30 19.30 -2.25 -3.91
N LEU A 31 18.03 -2.19 -3.54
CA LEU A 31 17.01 -1.40 -4.22
C LEU A 31 17.38 0.09 -4.27
N SER A 32 17.85 0.66 -3.17
CA SER A 32 18.30 2.06 -3.11
C SER A 32 19.47 2.36 -4.06
N LYS A 33 20.34 1.38 -4.32
CA LYS A 33 21.44 1.53 -5.28
C LYS A 33 20.97 1.38 -6.72
N LEU A 34 20.15 0.35 -6.98
CA LEU A 34 19.60 0.08 -8.32
C LEU A 34 18.63 1.17 -8.79
N ALA A 35 17.94 1.85 -7.88
CA ALA A 35 17.11 3.02 -8.20
C ALA A 35 17.91 4.21 -8.75
N LYS A 36 19.22 4.26 -8.45
CA LYS A 36 20.11 5.32 -8.93
C LYS A 36 20.76 4.97 -10.26
N VAL A 37 21.31 3.76 -10.37
CA VAL A 37 22.00 3.27 -11.55
C VAL A 37 21.90 1.75 -11.65
N PRO A 38 21.83 1.19 -12.85
CA PRO A 38 21.93 -0.27 -13.02
C PRO A 38 23.31 -0.78 -12.61
N LEU A 39 23.35 -1.83 -11.80
CA LEU A 39 24.58 -2.42 -11.27
C LEU A 39 24.59 -3.93 -11.44
N GLY A 40 25.78 -4.49 -11.67
CA GLY A 40 26.03 -5.93 -11.63
C GLY A 40 26.22 -6.45 -10.20
N ALA A 41 26.11 -7.78 -10.01
CA ALA A 41 26.28 -8.40 -8.70
C ALA A 41 27.66 -8.13 -8.07
N SER A 42 28.72 -8.07 -8.89
CA SER A 42 30.08 -7.76 -8.42
C SER A 42 30.23 -6.31 -7.96
N GLU A 43 29.62 -5.37 -8.69
CA GLU A 43 29.62 -3.94 -8.35
C GLU A 43 28.83 -3.70 -7.06
N LEU A 44 27.67 -4.37 -6.90
CA LEU A 44 26.91 -4.36 -5.66
C LEU A 44 27.73 -4.92 -4.51
N ALA A 45 28.31 -6.12 -4.64
CA ALA A 45 29.14 -6.71 -3.60
C ALA A 45 30.30 -5.79 -3.18
N ALA A 46 31.01 -5.20 -4.15
CA ALA A 46 32.05 -4.23 -3.89
C ALA A 46 31.54 -3.01 -3.09
N SER A 47 30.32 -2.55 -3.39
CA SER A 47 29.71 -1.40 -2.73
C SER A 47 29.32 -1.63 -1.26
N PHE A 48 29.18 -2.90 -0.83
CA PHE A 48 28.98 -3.29 0.56
C PHE A 48 30.28 -3.48 1.33
N GLY A 49 31.44 -3.43 0.66
CA GLY A 49 32.73 -3.76 1.23
C GLY A 49 32.82 -5.24 1.64
N LYS A 50 33.62 -5.54 2.64
CA LYS A 50 33.80 -6.93 3.13
C LYS A 50 32.61 -7.46 4.00
N LYS A 51 31.55 -6.66 4.16
CA LYS A 51 30.44 -7.00 5.09
C LYS A 51 29.50 -8.06 4.54
N ILE A 52 29.38 -8.19 3.22
CA ILE A 52 28.44 -9.11 2.57
C ILE A 52 29.16 -9.85 1.44
N SER A 53 29.05 -11.18 1.43
CA SER A 53 29.67 -12.00 0.38
C SER A 53 28.96 -11.81 -0.97
N ARG A 54 29.69 -12.03 -2.07
CA ARG A 54 29.12 -12.01 -3.42
C ARG A 54 27.98 -13.03 -3.57
N GLN A 55 28.11 -14.20 -2.95
CA GLN A 55 27.07 -15.24 -2.97
C GLN A 55 25.81 -14.78 -2.27
N ALA A 56 25.93 -14.09 -1.13
CA ALA A 56 24.77 -13.51 -0.45
C ALA A 56 24.08 -12.43 -1.30
N ILE A 57 24.83 -11.59 -2.01
CA ILE A 57 24.26 -10.61 -2.95
C ILE A 57 23.50 -11.32 -4.07
N HIS A 58 24.04 -12.38 -4.66
CA HIS A 58 23.34 -13.16 -5.70
C HIS A 58 22.01 -13.74 -5.18
N SER A 59 21.99 -14.28 -3.96
CA SER A 59 20.77 -14.79 -3.34
C SER A 59 19.71 -13.68 -3.17
N GLN A 60 20.12 -12.50 -2.72
CA GLN A 60 19.18 -11.37 -2.56
C GLN A 60 18.66 -10.84 -3.91
N LEU A 61 19.54 -10.78 -4.93
CA LEU A 61 19.14 -10.39 -6.28
C LEU A 61 18.16 -11.39 -6.89
N LYS A 62 18.37 -12.69 -6.65
CA LYS A 62 17.44 -13.72 -7.10
C LYS A 62 16.05 -13.51 -6.48
N MET A 63 15.97 -13.33 -5.17
CA MET A 63 14.67 -13.08 -4.48
C MET A 63 13.95 -11.84 -5.02
N LEU A 64 14.68 -10.76 -5.25
CA LEU A 64 14.13 -9.52 -5.82
C LEU A 64 13.69 -9.70 -7.28
N SER A 65 14.40 -10.53 -8.05
CA SER A 65 14.05 -10.84 -9.44
C SER A 65 12.84 -11.78 -9.53
N ASP A 66 12.81 -12.82 -8.70
CA ASP A 66 11.71 -13.79 -8.63
C ASP A 66 10.39 -13.10 -8.21
N SER A 67 10.48 -12.05 -7.41
CA SER A 67 9.34 -11.20 -7.03
C SER A 67 8.96 -10.15 -8.08
N GLY A 68 9.68 -10.06 -9.19
CA GLY A 68 9.43 -9.11 -10.27
C GLY A 68 9.72 -7.64 -9.95
N ILE A 69 10.38 -7.34 -8.83
CA ILE A 69 10.74 -5.97 -8.44
C ILE A 69 11.92 -5.45 -9.25
N ILE A 70 12.86 -6.32 -9.58
CA ILE A 70 13.98 -6.01 -10.43
C ILE A 70 14.02 -6.93 -11.65
N GLU A 71 14.71 -6.51 -12.68
CA GLU A 71 15.01 -7.34 -13.83
C GLU A 71 16.52 -7.33 -14.14
N SER A 72 17.00 -8.40 -14.74
CA SER A 72 18.35 -8.50 -15.27
C SER A 72 18.37 -8.17 -16.76
N PHE A 73 19.40 -7.52 -17.23
CA PHE A 73 19.63 -7.25 -18.65
C PHE A 73 21.12 -7.29 -18.97
N GLY A 74 21.43 -7.47 -20.25
CA GLY A 74 22.79 -7.59 -20.80
C GLY A 74 22.92 -8.87 -21.63
N GLU A 75 23.68 -8.79 -22.72
CA GLU A 75 23.89 -9.91 -23.64
C GLU A 75 25.02 -10.86 -23.16
N ASP A 76 26.01 -10.32 -22.43
CA ASP A 76 27.14 -11.11 -21.92
C ASP A 76 26.80 -11.64 -20.51
N PRO A 77 26.75 -12.98 -20.31
CA PRO A 77 26.53 -13.61 -19.01
C PRO A 77 27.51 -13.15 -17.91
N ARG A 78 28.69 -12.64 -18.28
CA ARG A 78 29.69 -12.13 -17.34
C ARG A 78 29.43 -10.69 -16.91
N ASN A 79 28.57 -9.97 -17.65
CA ASN A 79 28.30 -8.53 -17.43
C ASN A 79 26.80 -8.25 -17.29
N ILE A 80 26.07 -9.16 -16.68
CA ILE A 80 24.64 -8.97 -16.38
C ILE A 80 24.51 -7.86 -15.35
N LYS A 81 23.66 -6.86 -15.66
CA LYS A 81 23.25 -5.78 -14.77
C LYS A 81 21.79 -5.95 -14.36
N TYR A 82 21.45 -5.36 -13.23
CA TYR A 82 20.11 -5.35 -12.69
C TYR A 82 19.57 -3.91 -12.60
N ARG A 83 18.30 -3.75 -12.80
CA ARG A 83 17.58 -2.47 -12.61
C ARG A 83 16.22 -2.71 -11.94
N VAL A 84 15.66 -1.67 -11.34
CA VAL A 84 14.30 -1.72 -10.79
C VAL A 84 13.32 -1.74 -11.95
N LYS A 85 12.34 -2.66 -11.88
CA LYS A 85 11.30 -2.87 -12.89
C LYS A 85 9.91 -2.41 -12.43
N SER A 86 9.69 -2.34 -11.11
CA SER A 86 8.39 -2.01 -10.54
C SER A 86 8.50 -0.83 -9.59
N ASN A 87 7.47 0.03 -9.60
CA ASN A 87 7.29 1.03 -8.56
C ASN A 87 6.59 0.39 -7.36
N LEU A 88 7.14 0.63 -6.18
CA LEU A 88 6.64 0.12 -4.92
C LEU A 88 6.34 1.29 -3.98
N SER A 89 5.15 1.31 -3.43
CA SER A 89 4.80 2.20 -2.33
C SER A 89 4.14 1.37 -1.23
N LEU A 90 4.63 1.51 0.00
CA LEU A 90 4.06 0.88 1.19
C LEU A 90 4.00 1.91 2.31
N ARG A 91 2.83 2.06 2.89
CA ARG A 91 2.60 2.92 4.06
C ARG A 91 1.81 2.15 5.10
N ILE A 92 2.30 2.17 6.32
CA ILE A 92 1.65 1.55 7.48
C ILE A 92 1.52 2.65 8.53
N ASP A 93 0.31 3.01 8.87
CA ASP A 93 -0.01 3.94 9.95
C ASP A 93 -0.56 3.13 11.13
N VAL A 94 0.13 3.16 12.27
CA VAL A 94 -0.25 2.43 13.49
C VAL A 94 -0.22 3.40 14.67
N THR A 95 -1.37 3.55 15.31
CA THR A 95 -1.50 4.29 16.58
C THR A 95 -2.32 3.43 17.56
N PRO A 96 -2.44 3.79 18.84
CA PRO A 96 -3.28 3.05 19.79
C PRO A 96 -4.73 2.90 19.35
N ASP A 97 -5.24 3.82 18.51
CA ASP A 97 -6.64 3.91 18.13
C ASP A 97 -6.89 3.85 16.62
N TYR A 98 -5.85 3.62 15.85
CA TYR A 98 -5.96 3.58 14.39
C TYR A 98 -4.91 2.67 13.76
N TYR A 99 -5.35 1.87 12.78
CA TYR A 99 -4.50 1.03 11.95
C TYR A 99 -4.91 1.17 10.50
N ASN A 100 -3.94 1.40 9.61
CA ASN A 100 -4.18 1.40 8.18
C ASN A 100 -2.93 0.97 7.42
N ILE A 101 -3.11 0.13 6.42
CA ILE A 101 -2.08 -0.23 5.45
C ILE A 101 -2.54 0.23 4.06
N ASN A 102 -1.65 0.90 3.37
CA ASN A 102 -1.83 1.26 1.97
C ASN A 102 -0.58 0.85 1.20
N TYR A 103 -0.73 0.05 0.16
CA TYR A 103 0.38 -0.31 -0.71
C TYR A 103 -0.06 -0.30 -2.17
N ASN A 104 0.90 0.00 -3.04
CA ASN A 104 0.73 -0.01 -4.48
C ASN A 104 1.97 -0.60 -5.14
N VAL A 105 1.73 -1.45 -6.14
CA VAL A 105 2.76 -2.04 -6.98
C VAL A 105 2.36 -1.82 -8.43
N SER A 106 3.20 -1.17 -9.21
CA SER A 106 2.95 -0.93 -10.64
C SER A 106 4.22 -1.15 -11.47
N LYS A 107 4.07 -1.57 -12.72
CA LYS A 107 5.21 -1.73 -13.63
C LYS A 107 5.72 -0.38 -14.09
N VAL A 108 7.04 -0.27 -14.25
CA VAL A 108 7.70 0.97 -14.71
C VAL A 108 7.37 1.30 -16.16
N ASP A 109 7.13 0.28 -17.00
CA ASP A 109 6.89 0.49 -18.43
C ASP A 109 5.57 1.27 -18.68
N ASP A 110 4.55 1.07 -17.83
CA ASP A 110 3.29 1.81 -17.89
C ASP A 110 3.43 3.29 -17.51
N ILE A 111 4.53 3.66 -16.85
CA ILE A 111 4.76 4.99 -16.28
C ILE A 111 5.83 5.75 -17.08
N ARG A 112 6.79 5.07 -17.71
CA ARG A 112 7.91 5.73 -18.40
C ARG A 112 7.50 6.63 -19.55
N GLU A 113 6.46 6.27 -20.29
CA GLU A 113 5.91 7.12 -21.35
C GLU A 113 5.30 8.41 -20.80
N SER A 114 4.80 8.39 -19.56
CA SER A 114 4.22 9.55 -18.87
C SER A 114 5.25 10.36 -18.04
N LEU A 115 6.48 9.90 -17.87
CA LEU A 115 7.52 10.60 -17.09
C LEU A 115 8.40 11.54 -17.92
N GLU A 116 7.97 11.88 -19.13
CA GLU A 116 8.71 12.88 -19.91
C GLU A 116 8.47 14.30 -19.38
N LEU A 117 9.57 15.08 -19.31
CA LEU A 117 9.48 16.50 -18.88
C LEU A 117 8.52 17.32 -19.75
N LYS A 118 8.19 16.84 -20.96
CA LYS A 118 7.23 17.46 -21.89
C LYS A 118 5.83 17.60 -21.29
N GLU A 119 5.44 16.71 -20.40
CA GLU A 119 4.14 16.69 -19.75
C GLU A 119 4.07 17.66 -18.56
N THR A 120 5.22 18.18 -18.14
CA THR A 120 5.29 19.21 -17.11
C THR A 120 5.23 20.61 -17.74
N GLY A 121 4.59 21.56 -17.08
CA GLY A 121 4.58 22.97 -17.51
C GLY A 121 5.97 23.63 -17.63
N PHE A 122 7.04 22.94 -17.24
CA PHE A 122 8.42 23.45 -17.20
C PHE A 122 9.27 23.10 -18.43
N HIS A 123 8.74 22.29 -19.36
CA HIS A 123 9.52 21.82 -20.52
C HIS A 123 10.10 22.96 -21.36
N THR A 124 9.26 23.97 -21.67
CA THR A 124 9.65 25.10 -22.51
C THR A 124 10.78 25.93 -21.90
N ASP A 125 10.77 26.15 -20.60
CA ASP A 125 11.80 26.92 -19.90
C ASP A 125 13.10 26.14 -19.80
N TYR A 126 13.03 24.83 -19.59
CA TYR A 126 14.19 23.96 -19.62
C TYR A 126 14.89 23.94 -20.99
N GLN A 127 14.13 23.92 -22.10
CA GLN A 127 14.70 23.93 -23.46
C GLN A 127 15.41 25.25 -23.80
N LYS A 128 14.98 26.39 -23.28
CA LYS A 128 15.62 27.69 -23.47
C LYS A 128 17.04 27.73 -22.88
N LEU A 129 17.35 26.87 -21.92
CA LEU A 129 18.65 26.84 -21.24
C LEU A 129 19.69 26.13 -22.12
N LYS A 130 20.71 26.87 -22.59
CA LYS A 130 21.78 26.29 -23.42
C LYS A 130 22.93 25.70 -22.59
N ASN A 131 23.19 26.23 -21.40
CA ASN A 131 24.32 25.81 -20.57
C ASN A 131 23.95 24.59 -19.70
N PRO A 132 24.72 23.48 -19.74
CA PRO A 132 24.43 22.28 -18.95
C PRO A 132 24.33 22.52 -17.44
N ASN A 133 25.21 23.36 -16.88
CA ASN A 133 25.18 23.70 -15.45
C ASN A 133 23.90 24.46 -15.06
N LYS A 134 23.42 25.35 -15.96
CA LYS A 134 22.13 26.03 -15.74
C LYS A 134 20.96 25.06 -15.81
N LYS A 135 21.02 24.06 -16.72
CA LYS A 135 20.04 22.98 -16.78
C LYS A 135 20.01 22.15 -15.50
N LEU A 136 21.19 21.73 -15.01
CA LEU A 136 21.30 20.98 -13.75
C LEU A 136 20.74 21.75 -12.56
N ARG A 137 21.09 23.07 -12.47
CA ARG A 137 20.56 23.94 -11.41
C ARG A 137 19.04 24.05 -11.49
N PHE A 138 18.48 24.31 -12.66
CA PHE A 138 17.04 24.38 -12.88
C PHE A 138 16.33 23.11 -12.44
N LEU A 139 16.82 21.94 -12.88
CA LEU A 139 16.23 20.66 -12.46
C LEU A 139 16.34 20.44 -10.95
N GLY A 140 17.48 20.76 -10.36
CA GLY A 140 17.67 20.64 -8.90
C GLY A 140 16.73 21.57 -8.10
N GLU A 141 16.51 22.80 -8.57
CA GLU A 141 15.55 23.74 -7.95
C GLU A 141 14.11 23.21 -8.03
N ARG A 142 13.71 22.70 -9.20
CA ARG A 142 12.36 22.11 -9.34
C ARG A 142 12.16 20.85 -8.49
N ILE A 143 13.15 19.97 -8.43
CA ILE A 143 13.12 18.80 -7.56
C ILE A 143 12.99 19.23 -6.09
N LYS A 144 13.77 20.22 -5.67
CA LYS A 144 13.71 20.76 -4.30
C LYS A 144 12.33 21.34 -3.96
N GLU A 145 11.71 22.06 -4.90
CA GLU A 145 10.37 22.63 -4.73
C GLU A 145 9.32 21.52 -4.59
N ILE A 146 9.37 20.49 -5.45
CA ILE A 146 8.48 19.34 -5.38
C ILE A 146 8.64 18.60 -4.04
N GLU A 147 9.88 18.38 -3.60
CA GLU A 147 10.17 17.75 -2.30
C GLU A 147 9.61 18.56 -1.13
N HIS A 148 9.60 19.88 -1.24
CA HIS A 148 9.01 20.76 -0.23
C HIS A 148 7.48 20.57 -0.17
N ASN A 149 6.83 20.61 -1.34
CA ASN A 149 5.40 20.40 -1.45
C ASN A 149 4.98 19.00 -0.93
N ILE A 150 5.74 17.96 -1.27
CA ILE A 150 5.49 16.59 -0.75
C ILE A 150 5.57 16.58 0.77
N ARG A 151 6.55 17.27 1.36
CA ARG A 151 6.69 17.36 2.83
C ARG A 151 5.52 18.09 3.47
N ASP A 152 5.07 19.18 2.87
CA ASP A 152 3.94 19.96 3.38
C ASP A 152 2.64 19.15 3.32
N LEU A 153 2.37 18.46 2.21
CA LEU A 153 1.25 17.54 2.06
C LEU A 153 1.30 16.39 3.08
N GLU A 154 2.50 15.85 3.37
CA GLU A 154 2.65 14.81 4.38
C GLU A 154 2.37 15.32 5.80
N GLN A 155 2.75 16.55 6.11
CA GLN A 155 2.40 17.18 7.40
C GLN A 155 0.89 17.43 7.51
N GLU A 156 0.25 17.90 6.44
CA GLU A 156 -1.19 18.06 6.38
C GLU A 156 -1.91 16.73 6.58
N ARG A 157 -1.47 15.67 5.88
CA ARG A 157 -1.99 14.31 6.05
C ARG A 157 -1.89 13.84 7.51
N LEU A 158 -0.74 14.04 8.15
CA LEU A 158 -0.56 13.65 9.56
C LEU A 158 -1.47 14.44 10.49
N SER A 159 -1.74 15.71 10.20
CA SER A 159 -2.71 16.51 10.96
C SER A 159 -4.13 15.97 10.82
N LEU A 160 -4.53 15.63 9.59
CA LEU A 160 -5.84 15.01 9.32
C LEU A 160 -6.00 13.64 10.01
N LEU A 161 -4.94 12.81 10.01
CA LEU A 161 -4.96 11.53 10.72
C LEU A 161 -5.15 11.72 12.24
N ARG A 162 -4.48 12.69 12.85
CA ARG A 162 -4.69 13.01 14.29
C ARG A 162 -6.12 13.46 14.56
N ASN A 163 -6.72 14.23 13.66
CA ASN A 163 -8.12 14.61 13.80
C ASN A 163 -9.04 13.41 13.68
N LYS A 164 -8.82 12.54 12.69
CA LYS A 164 -9.56 11.28 12.54
C LYS A 164 -9.45 10.43 13.81
N GLU A 165 -8.27 10.27 14.37
CA GLU A 165 -8.03 9.53 15.61
C GLU A 165 -8.83 10.07 16.79
N ARG A 166 -8.95 11.41 16.94
CA ARG A 166 -9.79 12.04 17.98
C ARG A 166 -11.26 11.64 17.84
N PHE A 167 -11.80 11.63 16.62
CA PHE A 167 -13.16 11.16 16.38
C PHE A 167 -13.34 9.67 16.69
N ILE A 168 -12.34 8.84 16.36
CA ILE A 168 -12.34 7.41 16.67
C ILE A 168 -12.31 7.19 18.20
N VAL A 169 -11.52 7.96 18.95
CA VAL A 169 -11.49 7.89 20.42
C VAL A 169 -12.86 8.24 20.99
N GLU A 170 -13.52 9.29 20.48
CA GLU A 170 -14.86 9.68 20.93
C GLU A 170 -15.89 8.60 20.58
N LEU A 171 -15.80 8.02 19.39
CA LEU A 171 -16.63 6.89 18.97
C LEU A 171 -16.48 5.69 19.92
N LYS A 172 -15.25 5.37 20.36
CA LYS A 172 -14.97 4.30 21.33
C LYS A 172 -15.57 4.61 22.70
N ASN A 173 -15.52 5.88 23.13
CA ASN A 173 -16.14 6.31 24.38
C ASN A 173 -17.66 6.16 24.30
N LEU A 174 -18.27 6.63 23.23
CA LEU A 174 -19.71 6.51 23.00
C LEU A 174 -20.16 5.04 22.97
N MET A 175 -19.42 4.18 22.25
CA MET A 175 -19.71 2.76 22.20
C MET A 175 -19.65 2.12 23.60
N ARG A 176 -18.63 2.40 24.38
CA ARG A 176 -18.48 1.89 25.74
C ARG A 176 -19.60 2.36 26.66
N ASP A 177 -19.96 3.65 26.60
CA ASP A 177 -20.84 4.25 27.58
C ASP A 177 -22.33 3.97 27.29
N GLN A 178 -22.71 3.84 26.01
CA GLN A 178 -24.08 3.71 25.57
C GLN A 178 -24.47 2.30 25.10
N TYR A 179 -23.61 1.63 24.39
CA TYR A 179 -23.94 0.40 23.65
C TYR A 179 -23.31 -0.87 24.21
N GLU A 180 -22.30 -0.78 25.07
CA GLU A 180 -21.59 -1.96 25.57
C GLU A 180 -22.48 -2.91 26.39
N LYS A 181 -23.53 -2.40 26.98
CA LYS A 181 -24.53 -3.19 27.76
C LYS A 181 -25.46 -3.98 26.84
N ASP A 182 -25.73 -3.47 25.64
CA ASP A 182 -26.67 -4.05 24.68
C ASP A 182 -26.00 -5.05 23.75
N ILE A 183 -24.67 -4.88 23.54
CA ILE A 183 -23.86 -5.83 22.80
C ILE A 183 -23.52 -7.02 23.72
N LYS A 184 -24.01 -8.19 23.36
CA LYS A 184 -23.78 -9.43 24.13
C LYS A 184 -22.30 -9.69 24.33
N THR A 185 -21.79 -9.44 25.53
CA THR A 185 -20.44 -9.81 25.97
C THR A 185 -20.38 -11.32 26.16
N GLN A 186 -20.08 -12.07 25.12
CA GLN A 186 -19.59 -13.44 25.24
C GLN A 186 -18.07 -13.39 25.50
N GLU A 187 -17.53 -14.40 26.20
CA GLU A 187 -16.11 -14.52 26.62
C GLU A 187 -15.10 -14.64 25.45
N GLN A 188 -15.53 -14.51 24.19
CA GLN A 188 -14.69 -14.53 23.00
C GLN A 188 -14.49 -13.11 22.45
N PRO A 189 -13.46 -12.89 21.58
CA PRO A 189 -13.25 -11.58 20.96
C PRO A 189 -14.57 -11.11 20.36
N ASN A 190 -15.01 -9.92 20.79
CA ASN A 190 -16.32 -9.40 20.43
C ASN A 190 -16.30 -8.95 18.97
N LEU A 191 -16.66 -9.88 18.09
CA LEU A 191 -16.64 -9.71 16.65
C LEU A 191 -17.59 -8.59 16.18
N GLU A 192 -18.67 -8.33 16.92
CA GLU A 192 -19.58 -7.20 16.65
C GLU A 192 -18.86 -5.86 16.82
N LYS A 193 -18.07 -5.70 17.89
CA LYS A 193 -17.24 -4.50 18.09
C LYS A 193 -16.17 -4.36 17.00
N GLU A 194 -15.57 -5.46 16.61
CA GLU A 194 -14.56 -5.46 15.56
C GLU A 194 -15.15 -5.04 14.22
N ILE A 195 -16.31 -5.57 13.82
CA ILE A 195 -17.06 -5.13 12.63
C ILE A 195 -17.36 -3.64 12.72
N PHE A 196 -17.94 -3.19 13.84
CA PHE A 196 -18.27 -1.80 14.07
C PHE A 196 -17.06 -0.89 13.84
N TYR A 197 -15.92 -1.16 14.50
CA TYR A 197 -14.73 -0.34 14.33
C TYR A 197 -14.14 -0.44 12.93
N THR A 198 -14.18 -1.59 12.26
CA THR A 198 -13.70 -1.75 10.88
C THR A 198 -14.47 -0.85 9.92
N LEU A 199 -15.78 -0.74 10.06
CA LEU A 199 -16.62 0.15 9.25
C LEU A 199 -16.22 1.62 9.45
N PHE A 200 -16.00 2.06 10.70
CA PHE A 200 -15.65 3.45 11.02
C PHE A 200 -14.16 3.79 10.78
N TYR A 201 -13.26 2.81 10.78
CA TYR A 201 -11.85 3.06 10.49
C TYR A 201 -11.62 3.40 9.03
N ASN A 202 -12.43 2.82 8.13
CA ASN A 202 -12.37 3.12 6.71
C ASN A 202 -13.78 3.33 6.11
N PRO A 203 -14.50 4.38 6.55
CA PRO A 203 -15.89 4.57 6.16
C PRO A 203 -16.08 4.76 4.65
N ILE A 204 -15.10 5.35 3.95
CA ILE A 204 -15.17 5.54 2.49
C ILE A 204 -15.25 4.19 1.76
N LYS A 205 -14.56 3.15 2.26
CA LYS A 205 -14.57 1.80 1.67
C LYS A 205 -15.94 1.14 1.78
N TYR A 206 -16.67 1.43 2.85
CA TYR A 206 -17.95 0.79 3.19
C TYR A 206 -19.15 1.71 2.97
N PHE A 207 -18.92 2.98 2.61
CA PHE A 207 -19.98 3.94 2.37
C PHE A 207 -20.95 3.47 1.28
N LYS A 208 -22.23 3.65 1.54
CA LYS A 208 -23.37 3.14 0.78
C LYS A 208 -23.50 1.61 0.89
N ARG A 209 -22.67 0.82 0.24
CA ARG A 209 -22.83 -0.64 0.17
C ARG A 209 -21.64 -1.35 0.80
N ILE A 210 -21.88 -2.20 1.79
CA ILE A 210 -20.87 -3.03 2.43
C ILE A 210 -20.61 -4.26 1.58
N ASN A 211 -19.41 -4.38 1.05
CA ASN A 211 -18.94 -5.62 0.44
C ASN A 211 -18.47 -6.56 1.55
N ILE A 212 -19.21 -7.65 1.78
CA ILE A 212 -18.94 -8.63 2.84
C ILE A 212 -17.58 -9.30 2.67
N ASP A 213 -17.14 -9.56 1.42
CA ASP A 213 -15.83 -10.16 1.18
C ASP A 213 -14.70 -9.21 1.53
N SER A 214 -14.86 -7.92 1.20
CA SER A 214 -13.90 -6.90 1.60
C SER A 214 -13.84 -6.70 3.12
N LEU A 215 -14.98 -6.83 3.80
CA LEU A 215 -15.05 -6.76 5.26
C LEU A 215 -14.35 -7.98 5.89
N LEU A 216 -14.57 -9.18 5.34
CA LEU A 216 -13.86 -10.40 5.74
C LEU A 216 -12.34 -10.24 5.57
N ASP A 217 -11.89 -9.72 4.44
CA ASP A 217 -10.47 -9.52 4.16
C ASP A 217 -9.83 -8.53 5.15
N ASP A 218 -10.54 -7.45 5.50
CA ASP A 218 -10.04 -6.47 6.47
C ASP A 218 -10.01 -7.01 7.91
N MET A 219 -10.92 -7.92 8.26
CA MET A 219 -10.98 -8.51 9.61
C MET A 219 -10.05 -9.69 9.80
N PHE A 220 -9.88 -10.52 8.78
CA PHE A 220 -9.21 -11.82 8.87
C PHE A 220 -7.99 -11.98 7.95
N PHE A 221 -7.50 -10.88 7.36
CA PHE A 221 -6.28 -10.85 6.53
C PHE A 221 -6.24 -11.89 5.40
N SER A 222 -7.33 -12.02 4.65
CA SER A 222 -7.44 -12.78 3.37
C SER A 222 -6.94 -14.25 3.31
N GLU A 223 -6.33 -14.79 4.35
CA GLU A 223 -5.74 -16.15 4.34
C GLU A 223 -6.72 -17.31 4.63
N MET A 224 -8.02 -17.05 4.57
CA MET A 224 -9.01 -18.08 4.87
C MET A 224 -9.32 -18.98 3.68
N GLY A 225 -9.26 -20.30 3.92
CA GLY A 225 -9.76 -21.27 2.95
C GLY A 225 -11.26 -21.09 2.66
N PRO A 226 -11.76 -21.52 1.48
CA PRO A 226 -13.12 -21.27 1.00
C PRO A 226 -14.24 -21.64 1.98
N MET A 227 -14.11 -22.76 2.68
CA MET A 227 -15.13 -23.24 3.63
C MET A 227 -15.23 -22.35 4.88
N ARG A 228 -14.09 -21.89 5.42
CA ARG A 228 -14.08 -20.94 6.55
C ARG A 228 -14.61 -19.57 6.14
N ARG A 229 -14.31 -19.14 4.91
CA ARG A 229 -14.80 -17.88 4.35
C ARG A 229 -16.33 -17.87 4.28
N GLU A 230 -16.97 -18.94 3.82
CA GLU A 230 -18.42 -19.02 3.74
C GLU A 230 -19.07 -19.04 5.12
N THR A 231 -18.52 -19.80 6.08
CA THR A 231 -19.01 -19.81 7.46
C THR A 231 -18.93 -18.42 8.09
N ASN A 232 -17.84 -17.72 7.90
CA ASN A 232 -17.65 -16.37 8.45
C ASN A 232 -18.53 -15.33 7.74
N ARG A 233 -18.80 -15.49 6.45
CA ARG A 233 -19.75 -14.64 5.71
C ARG A 233 -21.15 -14.70 6.31
N VAL A 234 -21.63 -15.89 6.64
CA VAL A 234 -22.93 -16.06 7.32
C VAL A 234 -22.90 -15.42 8.69
N SER A 235 -21.85 -15.64 9.48
CA SER A 235 -21.68 -15.04 10.81
C SER A 235 -21.69 -13.52 10.76
N ILE A 236 -20.95 -12.91 9.84
CA ILE A 236 -20.91 -11.44 9.66
C ILE A 236 -22.30 -10.88 9.35
N LYS A 237 -23.07 -11.53 8.48
CA LYS A 237 -24.43 -11.07 8.17
C LYS A 237 -25.34 -11.07 9.42
N TYR A 238 -25.24 -12.08 10.27
CA TYR A 238 -25.97 -12.10 11.54
C TYR A 238 -25.54 -10.96 12.48
N LEU A 239 -24.24 -10.72 12.58
CA LEU A 239 -23.70 -9.65 13.43
C LEU A 239 -24.06 -8.25 12.91
N LEU A 240 -24.03 -8.04 11.59
CA LEU A 240 -24.54 -6.80 10.99
C LEU A 240 -26.01 -6.59 11.29
N LYS A 241 -26.83 -7.66 11.28
CA LYS A 241 -28.24 -7.60 11.66
C LYS A 241 -28.44 -7.23 13.14
N ASP A 242 -27.57 -7.67 14.03
CA ASP A 242 -27.65 -7.27 15.44
C ASP A 242 -27.20 -5.81 15.61
N LEU A 243 -26.13 -5.38 14.92
CA LEU A 243 -25.69 -3.98 14.91
C LEU A 243 -26.73 -3.04 14.29
N SER A 244 -27.47 -3.46 13.26
CA SER A 244 -28.51 -2.62 12.63
C SER A 244 -29.70 -2.31 13.55
N LYS A 245 -29.88 -3.07 14.64
CA LYS A 245 -30.86 -2.74 15.67
C LYS A 245 -30.47 -1.56 16.57
N LEU A 246 -29.14 -1.28 16.58
CA LEU A 246 -28.55 -0.20 17.40
C LEU A 246 -28.29 1.06 16.57
N MET A 247 -28.15 0.92 15.24
CA MET A 247 -27.72 1.98 14.33
C MET A 247 -28.66 2.05 13.14
N ASP A 248 -29.44 3.11 13.02
CA ASP A 248 -30.43 3.33 11.96
C ASP A 248 -29.81 3.60 10.57
N PHE A 249 -28.53 3.98 10.53
CA PHE A 249 -27.73 4.17 9.31
C PHE A 249 -27.06 2.88 8.81
N LEU A 250 -27.23 1.73 9.50
CA LEU A 250 -26.81 0.40 9.08
C LEU A 250 -28.06 -0.46 8.85
N TYR A 251 -28.32 -0.85 7.61
CA TYR A 251 -29.55 -1.58 7.27
C TYR A 251 -29.33 -2.56 6.12
N GLU A 252 -30.23 -3.55 6.02
CA GLU A 252 -30.29 -4.53 4.95
C GLU A 252 -31.41 -4.18 3.97
N ASP A 253 -31.09 -4.16 2.69
CA ASP A 253 -32.06 -4.03 1.61
C ASP A 253 -31.73 -5.03 0.48
N GLU A 254 -32.71 -5.80 0.00
CA GLU A 254 -32.58 -6.81 -1.06
C GLU A 254 -31.38 -7.78 -0.90
N ASN A 255 -31.06 -8.20 0.35
CA ASN A 255 -29.89 -9.01 0.74
C ASN A 255 -28.52 -8.32 0.70
N ASP A 256 -28.47 -7.04 0.42
CA ASP A 256 -27.27 -6.21 0.52
C ASP A 256 -27.27 -5.39 1.80
N TRP A 257 -26.09 -5.10 2.32
CA TRP A 257 -25.89 -4.27 3.50
C TRP A 257 -25.45 -2.87 3.13
N PHE A 258 -26.05 -1.88 3.77
CA PHE A 258 -25.81 -0.46 3.53
C PHE A 258 -25.35 0.22 4.81
N PHE A 259 -24.39 1.16 4.64
CA PHE A 259 -23.80 1.96 5.69
C PHE A 259 -23.80 3.43 5.25
N ASP A 260 -24.81 4.18 5.69
CA ASP A 260 -25.11 5.55 5.24
C ASP A 260 -24.92 6.52 6.39
N ILE A 261 -23.68 6.98 6.61
CA ILE A 261 -23.30 7.98 7.61
C ILE A 261 -23.07 9.35 7.00
#